data_358d998b42885472f2352cf048d3c2df
#
_entry.id   358d998b42885472f2352cf048d3c2df
#
_cell.length_a   1.000
_cell.length_b   1.000
_cell.length_c   1.000
_cell.angle_alpha   90.00
_cell.angle_beta   90.00
_cell.angle_gamma   90.00
#
_symmetry.space_group_name_H-M   'P 1'
#
loop_
_entity.id
_entity.type
_entity.pdbx_description
1 polymer ?
#
loop_
_entity_poly.entity_id
_entity_poly.type
_entity_poly.pdbx_seq_one_letter_code
_entity_poly.pdbx_strand_id
1 'polypeptide(L)'
;MWIIKGKESISGKVITQAVDQTKQNATITIYKAGTTEIVKQTNIEPDGTFTIEVEPDTYDFVVTKESYLEYKVTNIIVSRGRDIVLDDISIYAGDIVKDGEIEIDDVVALKENYGSIDDNNKDEKAKYDLNEDGIVNNLDRNILKANYNKKDTEIEWVDPESQIVATSLEQDNLILPLNCKYTITSSYGTRKHPTTGVVKKHTGIDIAGTHHAQVLAVADGEVTFAGVQNGFGNCIEIKHIVNGETIYSFYAHLSKLNVKAGNKVSQGTVIGLEGGDPESDPNPGNSTGHHLHFEIRNASGYGNDVDPTNYIKF
;
A
#
# COMPACT_ATOMS: atom_id res chain seq x y z
N MET A 1 -25.70 -9.26 -30.64
CA MET A 1 -24.82 -10.45 -30.66
C MET A 1 -23.93 -10.33 -29.43
N TRP A 2 -24.24 -11.07 -28.36
CA TRP A 2 -23.46 -11.08 -27.13
C TRP A 2 -22.19 -11.88 -27.44
N ILE A 3 -21.03 -11.24 -27.41
CA ILE A 3 -19.75 -11.96 -27.40
C ILE A 3 -19.69 -12.61 -26.01
N ILE A 4 -19.87 -13.93 -25.97
CA ILE A 4 -19.53 -14.71 -24.77
C ILE A 4 -18.02 -14.57 -24.67
N LYS A 5 -17.51 -13.69 -23.78
CA LYS A 5 -16.10 -13.71 -23.37
C LYS A 5 -15.88 -15.12 -22.81
N GLY A 6 -14.87 -15.82 -23.32
CA GLY A 6 -14.51 -17.16 -22.86
C GLY A 6 -14.09 -17.15 -21.39
N LYS A 7 -13.14 -17.91 -21.03
CA LYS A 7 -12.55 -17.98 -19.70
C LYS A 7 -11.94 -16.65 -19.26
N GLU A 8 -11.93 -16.40 -17.96
CA GLU A 8 -11.21 -15.31 -17.33
C GLU A 8 -9.77 -15.74 -17.05
N SER A 9 -8.86 -14.82 -16.73
CA SER A 9 -7.47 -15.15 -16.47
C SER A 9 -7.00 -14.74 -15.08
N ILE A 10 -6.07 -15.55 -14.52
CA ILE A 10 -5.21 -15.18 -13.39
C ILE A 10 -3.80 -15.03 -13.95
N SER A 11 -3.18 -13.88 -13.77
CA SER A 11 -1.86 -13.56 -14.31
C SER A 11 -0.98 -12.89 -13.26
N GLY A 12 0.34 -12.87 -13.50
CA GLY A 12 1.31 -12.25 -12.62
C GLY A 12 2.74 -12.66 -12.96
N LYS A 13 3.63 -12.49 -12.00
CA LYS A 13 5.03 -12.86 -12.13
C LYS A 13 5.54 -13.55 -10.86
N VAL A 14 6.23 -14.68 -11.02
CA VAL A 14 6.99 -15.35 -9.97
C VAL A 14 8.47 -15.00 -10.13
N ILE A 15 9.12 -14.64 -9.02
CA ILE A 15 10.53 -14.32 -8.94
C ILE A 15 11.22 -15.39 -8.09
N THR A 16 12.13 -16.13 -8.70
CA THR A 16 12.98 -17.13 -8.04
C THR A 16 14.36 -16.55 -7.70
N GLN A 17 15.17 -17.32 -6.99
CA GLN A 17 16.56 -16.94 -6.67
C GLN A 17 17.61 -17.57 -7.61
N ALA A 18 17.19 -18.08 -8.77
CA ALA A 18 18.08 -18.54 -9.83
C ALA A 18 18.98 -17.39 -10.31
N VAL A 19 20.24 -17.70 -10.64
CA VAL A 19 21.20 -16.71 -11.18
C VAL A 19 20.72 -16.14 -12.51
N ASP A 20 20.23 -17.02 -13.40
CA ASP A 20 19.70 -16.60 -14.70
C ASP A 20 18.20 -16.33 -14.63
N GLN A 21 17.86 -15.07 -14.45
CA GLN A 21 16.46 -14.63 -14.38
C GLN A 21 15.67 -14.75 -15.69
N THR A 22 16.32 -15.17 -16.78
CA THR A 22 15.67 -15.48 -18.06
C THR A 22 15.35 -16.96 -18.23
N LYS A 23 15.67 -17.78 -17.23
CA LYS A 23 15.45 -19.25 -17.22
C LYS A 23 14.73 -19.71 -15.96
N GLN A 24 13.91 -18.85 -15.39
CA GLN A 24 13.14 -19.20 -14.20
C GLN A 24 12.19 -20.37 -14.48
N ASN A 25 12.01 -21.19 -13.49
CA ASN A 25 11.02 -22.27 -13.53
C ASN A 25 10.33 -22.36 -12.17
N ALA A 26 9.06 -22.62 -12.19
CA ALA A 26 8.23 -22.99 -11.05
C ALA A 26 6.92 -23.57 -11.58
N THR A 27 6.25 -24.34 -10.77
CA THR A 27 4.94 -24.90 -11.13
C THR A 27 3.86 -24.13 -10.40
N ILE A 28 2.81 -23.74 -11.12
CA ILE A 28 1.60 -23.17 -10.56
C ILE A 28 0.51 -24.23 -10.62
N THR A 29 -0.15 -24.44 -9.49
CA THR A 29 -1.31 -25.32 -9.39
C THR A 29 -2.52 -24.51 -8.90
N ILE A 30 -3.62 -24.58 -9.63
CA ILE A 30 -4.91 -24.00 -9.26
C ILE A 30 -5.77 -25.11 -8.70
N TYR A 31 -6.20 -24.96 -7.47
CA TYR A 31 -7.15 -25.84 -6.81
C TYR A 31 -8.53 -25.18 -6.71
N LYS A 32 -9.57 -25.99 -6.63
CA LYS A 32 -10.87 -25.49 -6.17
C LYS A 32 -10.75 -25.08 -4.71
N ALA A 33 -11.19 -23.87 -4.35
CA ALA A 33 -10.94 -23.29 -3.03
C ALA A 33 -11.36 -24.22 -1.87
N GLY A 34 -10.46 -24.38 -0.90
CA GLY A 34 -10.65 -25.21 0.28
C GLY A 34 -10.67 -26.72 0.00
N THR A 35 -10.22 -27.16 -1.19
CA THR A 35 -10.15 -28.58 -1.56
C THR A 35 -8.77 -28.94 -2.10
N THR A 36 -8.55 -30.24 -2.37
CA THR A 36 -7.35 -30.76 -3.06
C THR A 36 -7.63 -31.07 -4.54
N GLU A 37 -8.77 -30.65 -5.08
CA GLU A 37 -9.15 -30.85 -6.47
C GLU A 37 -8.35 -29.90 -7.37
N ILE A 38 -7.49 -30.46 -8.22
CA ILE A 38 -6.69 -29.68 -9.17
C ILE A 38 -7.58 -29.30 -10.36
N VAL A 39 -7.76 -28.00 -10.56
CA VAL A 39 -8.46 -27.44 -11.71
C VAL A 39 -7.52 -27.26 -12.88
N LYS A 40 -6.31 -26.75 -12.61
CA LYS A 40 -5.26 -26.55 -13.63
C LYS A 40 -3.87 -26.58 -13.00
N GLN A 41 -2.90 -27.07 -13.78
CA GLN A 41 -1.49 -27.00 -13.42
C GLN A 41 -0.69 -26.55 -14.65
N THR A 42 0.29 -25.67 -14.47
CA THR A 42 1.16 -25.17 -15.53
C THR A 42 2.51 -24.70 -14.96
N ASN A 43 3.51 -24.58 -15.79
CA ASN A 43 4.77 -23.93 -15.41
C ASN A 43 4.69 -22.43 -15.74
N ILE A 44 5.49 -21.64 -15.05
CA ILE A 44 5.74 -20.24 -15.41
C ILE A 44 6.55 -20.16 -16.71
N GLU A 45 6.47 -19.00 -17.38
CA GLU A 45 7.36 -18.69 -18.49
C GLU A 45 8.80 -18.46 -17.99
N PRO A 46 9.83 -18.61 -18.84
CA PRO A 46 11.22 -18.46 -18.43
C PRO A 46 11.59 -17.10 -17.82
N ASP A 47 10.82 -16.05 -18.11
CA ASP A 47 10.97 -14.72 -17.50
C ASP A 47 10.20 -14.54 -16.19
N GLY A 48 9.58 -15.61 -15.72
CA GLY A 48 8.79 -15.68 -14.50
C GLY A 48 7.31 -15.32 -14.68
N THR A 49 6.88 -14.84 -15.84
CA THR A 49 5.48 -14.47 -16.07
C THR A 49 4.58 -15.69 -16.21
N PHE A 50 3.30 -15.50 -15.93
CA PHE A 50 2.27 -16.52 -16.14
C PHE A 50 0.91 -15.89 -16.48
N THR A 51 0.10 -16.66 -17.21
CA THR A 51 -1.32 -16.35 -17.46
C THR A 51 -2.08 -17.66 -17.52
N ILE A 52 -3.08 -17.81 -16.66
CA ILE A 52 -3.85 -19.03 -16.49
C ILE A 52 -5.33 -18.74 -16.70
N GLU A 53 -5.93 -19.30 -17.74
CA GLU A 53 -7.36 -19.20 -18.00
C GLU A 53 -8.14 -20.18 -17.12
N VAL A 54 -9.15 -19.66 -16.41
CA VAL A 54 -10.08 -20.42 -15.57
C VAL A 54 -11.53 -19.96 -15.77
N GLU A 55 -12.51 -20.78 -15.41
CA GLU A 55 -13.91 -20.38 -15.37
C GLU A 55 -14.18 -19.49 -14.13
N PRO A 56 -15.23 -18.67 -14.11
CA PRO A 56 -15.63 -17.95 -12.90
C PRO A 56 -15.96 -18.91 -11.74
N ASP A 57 -15.16 -18.85 -10.67
CA ASP A 57 -15.34 -19.62 -9.42
C ASP A 57 -14.35 -19.05 -8.36
N THR A 58 -14.21 -19.73 -7.22
CA THR A 58 -13.21 -19.41 -6.19
C THR A 58 -12.11 -20.47 -6.19
N TYR A 59 -10.84 -20.01 -6.15
CA TYR A 59 -9.67 -20.85 -6.31
C TYR A 59 -8.62 -20.61 -5.23
N ASP A 60 -7.84 -21.68 -4.94
CA ASP A 60 -6.56 -21.58 -4.27
C ASP A 60 -5.46 -21.68 -5.33
N PHE A 61 -4.51 -20.76 -5.28
CA PHE A 61 -3.37 -20.66 -6.19
C PHE A 61 -2.11 -21.02 -5.41
N VAL A 62 -1.33 -21.98 -5.92
CA VAL A 62 -0.13 -22.49 -5.24
C VAL A 62 1.04 -22.45 -6.20
N VAL A 63 2.16 -21.87 -5.77
CA VAL A 63 3.44 -21.89 -6.47
C VAL A 63 4.38 -22.84 -5.74
N THR A 64 4.93 -23.81 -6.48
CA THR A 64 5.90 -24.77 -5.98
C THR A 64 7.14 -24.82 -6.87
N LYS A 65 8.30 -25.03 -6.25
CA LYS A 65 9.56 -25.32 -6.91
C LYS A 65 10.41 -26.21 -6.01
N GLU A 66 11.23 -27.07 -6.60
CA GLU A 66 12.13 -27.95 -5.86
C GLU A 66 13.06 -27.14 -4.96
N SER A 67 13.15 -27.50 -3.67
CA SER A 67 13.96 -26.85 -2.63
C SER A 67 13.63 -25.37 -2.35
N TYR A 68 12.42 -24.95 -2.70
CA TYR A 68 11.87 -23.64 -2.36
C TYR A 68 10.66 -23.82 -1.44
N LEU A 69 10.47 -22.84 -0.57
CA LEU A 69 9.25 -22.71 0.22
C LEU A 69 8.04 -22.55 -0.69
N GLU A 70 6.93 -23.15 -0.30
CA GLU A 70 5.65 -23.00 -1.00
C GLU A 70 5.08 -21.58 -0.80
N TYR A 71 4.45 -21.09 -1.85
CA TYR A 71 3.68 -19.85 -1.78
C TYR A 71 2.24 -20.12 -2.20
N LYS A 72 1.30 -19.82 -1.32
CA LYS A 72 -0.12 -20.08 -1.53
C LYS A 72 -0.95 -18.82 -1.35
N VAL A 73 -1.89 -18.61 -2.27
CA VAL A 73 -2.94 -17.58 -2.14
C VAL A 73 -4.28 -18.31 -2.12
N THR A 74 -5.04 -18.12 -1.05
CA THR A 74 -6.33 -18.79 -0.87
C THR A 74 -7.49 -17.87 -1.27
N ASN A 75 -8.62 -18.47 -1.66
CA ASN A 75 -9.89 -17.79 -1.90
C ASN A 75 -9.87 -16.73 -3.01
N ILE A 76 -9.11 -16.91 -4.09
CA ILE A 76 -9.14 -16.01 -5.25
C ILE A 76 -10.51 -16.10 -5.92
N ILE A 77 -11.29 -15.03 -5.87
CA ILE A 77 -12.62 -14.95 -6.49
C ILE A 77 -12.48 -14.46 -7.92
N VAL A 78 -12.71 -15.33 -8.88
CA VAL A 78 -12.74 -15.01 -10.31
C VAL A 78 -14.18 -14.77 -10.75
N SER A 79 -14.51 -13.54 -11.06
CA SER A 79 -15.83 -13.11 -11.51
C SER A 79 -15.90 -12.96 -13.02
N ARG A 80 -17.07 -13.23 -13.61
CA ARG A 80 -17.25 -13.11 -15.06
C ARG A 80 -16.93 -11.70 -15.57
N GLY A 81 -16.12 -11.63 -16.61
CA GLY A 81 -15.72 -10.38 -17.25
C GLY A 81 -14.52 -9.69 -16.60
N ARG A 82 -13.91 -10.31 -15.57
CA ARG A 82 -12.81 -9.72 -14.82
C ARG A 82 -11.60 -10.64 -14.75
N ASP A 83 -10.50 -10.20 -15.33
CA ASP A 83 -9.20 -10.85 -15.19
C ASP A 83 -8.55 -10.43 -13.86
N ILE A 84 -7.85 -11.35 -13.22
CA ILE A 84 -7.13 -11.13 -11.97
C ILE A 84 -5.64 -10.96 -12.28
N VAL A 85 -5.03 -9.92 -11.75
CA VAL A 85 -3.58 -9.70 -11.80
C VAL A 85 -3.06 -9.76 -10.37
N LEU A 86 -2.18 -10.74 -10.09
CA LEU A 86 -1.50 -10.86 -8.80
C LEU A 86 -0.24 -10.00 -8.80
N ASP A 87 0.12 -9.47 -7.62
CA ASP A 87 1.40 -8.81 -7.40
C ASP A 87 2.56 -9.78 -7.63
N ASP A 88 3.77 -9.25 -7.81
CA ASP A 88 4.99 -10.04 -7.98
C ASP A 88 5.20 -10.97 -6.78
N ILE A 89 5.30 -12.27 -7.05
CA ILE A 89 5.44 -13.34 -6.06
C ILE A 89 6.91 -13.72 -5.93
N SER A 90 7.53 -13.45 -4.80
CA SER A 90 8.89 -13.91 -4.50
C SER A 90 8.85 -15.22 -3.72
N ILE A 91 9.48 -16.28 -4.26
CA ILE A 91 9.67 -17.55 -3.57
C ILE A 91 11.12 -17.74 -3.15
N TYR A 92 11.34 -18.40 -2.01
CA TYR A 92 12.62 -18.46 -1.33
C TYR A 92 13.21 -19.86 -1.36
N ALA A 93 14.45 -19.99 -1.87
CA ALA A 93 15.21 -21.24 -1.92
C ALA A 93 15.81 -21.59 -0.54
N GLY A 94 15.88 -22.88 -0.24
CA GLY A 94 16.53 -23.41 0.94
C GLY A 94 15.79 -24.51 1.67
N ASP A 95 14.50 -24.73 1.41
CA ASP A 95 13.72 -25.85 1.94
C ASP A 95 14.08 -27.17 1.22
N ILE A 96 15.24 -27.70 1.56
CA ILE A 96 15.83 -28.91 0.94
C ILE A 96 15.17 -30.18 1.48
N VAL A 97 14.81 -30.15 2.77
CA VAL A 97 14.19 -31.27 3.49
C VAL A 97 12.67 -31.33 3.23
N LYS A 98 12.08 -30.24 2.74
CA LYS A 98 10.64 -30.12 2.39
C LYS A 98 9.70 -30.30 3.55
N ASP A 99 9.97 -29.58 4.61
CA ASP A 99 9.09 -29.51 5.80
C ASP A 99 8.37 -28.16 5.94
N GLY A 100 8.60 -27.24 4.98
CA GLY A 100 7.97 -25.91 4.94
C GLY A 100 8.69 -24.84 5.75
N GLU A 101 9.90 -25.13 6.22
CA GLU A 101 10.74 -24.18 6.97
C GLU A 101 12.17 -24.25 6.44
N ILE A 102 12.94 -23.16 6.54
CA ILE A 102 14.37 -23.16 6.20
C ILE A 102 15.16 -23.09 7.50
N GLU A 103 15.74 -24.23 7.91
CA GLU A 103 16.40 -24.35 9.20
C GLU A 103 17.71 -25.15 9.16
N ILE A 104 18.13 -25.69 10.30
CA ILE A 104 19.49 -26.25 10.45
C ILE A 104 19.69 -27.56 9.67
N ASP A 105 18.68 -28.37 9.51
CA ASP A 105 18.76 -29.63 8.77
C ASP A 105 18.93 -29.41 7.25
N ASP A 106 18.36 -28.32 6.66
CA ASP A 106 18.67 -27.90 5.29
C ASP A 106 20.14 -27.51 5.14
N VAL A 107 20.70 -26.81 6.14
CA VAL A 107 22.14 -26.46 6.14
C VAL A 107 23.00 -27.70 6.18
N VAL A 108 22.63 -28.71 6.97
CA VAL A 108 23.34 -29.99 7.03
C VAL A 108 23.25 -30.72 5.70
N ALA A 109 22.03 -30.84 5.15
CA ALA A 109 21.79 -31.50 3.87
C ALA A 109 22.56 -30.84 2.73
N LEU A 110 22.59 -29.51 2.66
CA LEU A 110 23.36 -28.77 1.67
C LEU A 110 24.87 -29.07 1.77
N LYS A 111 25.41 -28.99 2.99
CA LYS A 111 26.86 -29.16 3.24
C LYS A 111 27.39 -30.52 2.82
N GLU A 112 26.62 -31.57 3.01
CA GLU A 112 26.98 -32.95 2.69
C GLU A 112 27.04 -33.19 1.17
N ASN A 113 26.49 -32.29 0.37
CA ASN A 113 26.30 -32.41 -1.07
C ASN A 113 27.10 -31.41 -1.93
N TYR A 114 28.11 -30.78 -1.35
CA TYR A 114 29.00 -29.88 -2.10
C TYR A 114 29.68 -30.54 -3.28
N GLY A 115 29.86 -29.80 -4.37
CA GLY A 115 30.59 -30.22 -5.57
C GLY A 115 29.88 -29.90 -6.88
N SER A 116 30.54 -30.16 -7.98
CA SER A 116 29.96 -29.94 -9.31
C SER A 116 28.82 -30.90 -9.61
N ILE A 117 27.87 -30.41 -10.39
CA ILE A 117 26.78 -31.23 -10.96
C ILE A 117 27.19 -31.66 -12.37
N ASP A 118 27.10 -32.96 -12.64
CA ASP A 118 27.36 -33.56 -13.94
C ASP A 118 26.26 -34.58 -14.28
N ASP A 119 26.33 -35.16 -15.48
CA ASP A 119 25.31 -36.12 -15.94
C ASP A 119 25.17 -37.38 -15.06
N ASN A 120 26.15 -37.68 -14.20
CA ASN A 120 26.12 -38.86 -13.33
C ASN A 120 25.44 -38.58 -11.99
N ASN A 121 25.38 -37.32 -11.54
CA ASN A 121 24.85 -36.91 -10.24
C ASN A 121 23.72 -35.86 -10.30
N LYS A 122 23.32 -35.46 -11.50
CA LYS A 122 22.35 -34.41 -11.75
C LYS A 122 21.04 -34.61 -10.98
N ASP A 123 20.47 -35.82 -11.04
CA ASP A 123 19.17 -36.08 -10.40
C ASP A 123 19.26 -36.07 -8.87
N GLU A 124 20.45 -36.36 -8.30
CA GLU A 124 20.67 -36.35 -6.85
C GLU A 124 21.03 -34.98 -6.31
N LYS A 125 21.80 -34.19 -7.07
CA LYS A 125 22.39 -32.92 -6.58
C LYS A 125 21.63 -31.66 -6.99
N ALA A 126 20.79 -31.71 -8.02
CA ALA A 126 20.09 -30.54 -8.53
C ALA A 126 19.29 -29.77 -7.43
N LYS A 127 18.73 -30.49 -6.48
CA LYS A 127 17.95 -29.87 -5.37
C LYS A 127 18.81 -29.09 -4.37
N TYR A 128 20.14 -29.24 -4.40
CA TYR A 128 21.07 -28.49 -3.53
C TYR A 128 21.67 -27.26 -4.22
N ASP A 129 21.54 -27.15 -5.54
CA ASP A 129 21.99 -26.01 -6.35
C ASP A 129 20.89 -24.95 -6.34
N LEU A 130 20.87 -24.16 -5.29
CA LEU A 130 19.79 -23.21 -5.01
C LEU A 130 19.80 -22.00 -5.96
N ASN A 131 20.98 -21.71 -6.55
CA ASN A 131 21.13 -20.60 -7.50
C ASN A 131 21.15 -21.07 -8.97
N GLU A 132 21.14 -22.40 -9.20
CA GLU A 132 21.10 -23.02 -10.53
C GLU A 132 22.30 -22.66 -11.42
N ASP A 133 23.51 -22.52 -10.82
CA ASP A 133 24.75 -22.26 -11.55
C ASP A 133 25.52 -23.54 -11.96
N GLY A 134 25.04 -24.72 -11.56
CA GLY A 134 25.61 -26.02 -11.84
C GLY A 134 26.65 -26.50 -10.81
N ILE A 135 26.80 -25.81 -9.69
CA ILE A 135 27.78 -26.14 -8.65
C ILE A 135 27.20 -25.93 -7.26
N VAL A 136 27.08 -26.99 -6.48
CA VAL A 136 26.70 -26.84 -5.06
C VAL A 136 27.88 -26.34 -4.24
N ASN A 137 27.82 -25.14 -3.71
CA ASN A 137 28.94 -24.48 -3.05
C ASN A 137 28.51 -23.43 -1.99
N ASN A 138 29.41 -22.51 -1.65
CA ASN A 138 29.13 -21.44 -0.67
C ASN A 138 28.13 -20.40 -1.17
N LEU A 139 27.86 -20.27 -2.47
CA LEU A 139 26.84 -19.35 -2.99
C LEU A 139 25.46 -19.85 -2.60
N ASP A 140 25.19 -21.15 -2.73
CA ASP A 140 23.93 -21.78 -2.31
C ASP A 140 23.74 -21.67 -0.81
N ARG A 141 24.81 -21.89 -0.04
CA ARG A 141 24.78 -21.68 1.42
C ARG A 141 24.46 -20.23 1.79
N ASN A 142 24.95 -19.26 1.04
CA ASN A 142 24.63 -17.84 1.30
C ASN A 142 23.15 -17.54 1.04
N ILE A 143 22.55 -18.15 0.01
CA ILE A 143 21.12 -18.06 -0.26
C ILE A 143 20.32 -18.66 0.92
N LEU A 144 20.64 -19.89 1.31
CA LEU A 144 20.01 -20.54 2.44
C LEU A 144 20.14 -19.71 3.72
N LYS A 145 21.33 -19.19 4.01
CA LYS A 145 21.57 -18.31 5.17
C LYS A 145 20.73 -17.02 5.12
N ALA A 146 20.58 -16.43 3.93
CA ALA A 146 19.74 -15.22 3.77
C ALA A 146 18.26 -15.51 3.98
N ASN A 147 17.83 -16.74 3.74
CA ASN A 147 16.46 -17.19 3.89
C ASN A 147 16.18 -17.93 5.21
N TYR A 148 17.18 -18.10 6.06
CA TYR A 148 17.07 -18.84 7.32
C TYR A 148 15.91 -18.34 8.18
N ASN A 149 15.15 -19.25 8.80
CA ASN A 149 13.91 -19.02 9.54
C ASN A 149 12.71 -18.55 8.70
N LYS A 150 12.78 -18.57 7.37
CA LYS A 150 11.59 -18.38 6.54
C LYS A 150 10.77 -19.67 6.51
N LYS A 151 9.48 -19.51 6.30
CA LYS A 151 8.49 -20.60 6.22
C LYS A 151 7.64 -20.44 4.98
N ASP A 152 6.91 -21.49 4.66
CA ASP A 152 5.84 -21.43 3.65
C ASP A 152 4.96 -20.20 3.85
N THR A 153 4.53 -19.62 2.76
CA THR A 153 3.69 -18.43 2.76
C THR A 153 2.27 -18.81 2.35
N GLU A 154 1.31 -18.56 3.23
CA GLU A 154 -0.11 -18.64 2.89
C GLU A 154 -0.77 -17.27 3.11
N ILE A 155 -1.40 -16.74 2.07
CA ILE A 155 -2.06 -15.43 2.07
C ILE A 155 -3.52 -15.65 1.65
N GLU A 156 -4.45 -15.13 2.44
CA GLU A 156 -5.84 -15.02 2.00
C GLU A 156 -5.94 -13.88 0.99
N TRP A 157 -6.46 -14.20 -0.20
CA TRP A 157 -6.63 -13.19 -1.24
C TRP A 157 -7.73 -12.21 -0.85
N VAL A 158 -7.40 -10.95 -0.90
CA VAL A 158 -8.36 -9.86 -0.71
C VAL A 158 -8.51 -9.16 -2.05
N ASP A 159 -9.74 -9.13 -2.57
CA ASP A 159 -10.04 -8.46 -3.82
C ASP A 159 -9.59 -6.98 -3.76
N PRO A 160 -8.65 -6.54 -4.61
CA PRO A 160 -8.21 -5.14 -4.63
C PRO A 160 -9.37 -4.15 -4.80
N GLU A 161 -10.44 -4.53 -5.54
CA GLU A 161 -11.64 -3.69 -5.64
C GLU A 161 -12.48 -3.73 -4.37
N SER A 162 -12.52 -4.86 -3.64
CA SER A 162 -13.18 -4.91 -2.34
C SER A 162 -12.41 -4.15 -1.28
N GLN A 163 -11.08 -4.07 -1.38
CA GLN A 163 -10.27 -3.19 -0.54
C GLN A 163 -10.54 -1.72 -0.85
N ILE A 164 -10.75 -1.35 -2.10
CA ILE A 164 -11.19 0.01 -2.46
C ILE A 164 -12.56 0.30 -1.83
N VAL A 165 -13.48 -0.68 -1.80
CA VAL A 165 -14.77 -0.56 -1.12
C VAL A 165 -14.62 -0.66 0.40
N ALA A 166 -13.78 -1.58 0.92
CA ALA A 166 -13.55 -1.74 2.36
C ALA A 166 -12.73 -0.61 2.96
N THR A 167 -11.68 -0.13 2.27
CA THR A 167 -10.98 1.10 2.67
C THR A 167 -11.89 2.33 2.54
N SER A 168 -12.83 2.36 1.59
CA SER A 168 -13.86 3.41 1.58
C SER A 168 -14.88 3.27 2.72
N LEU A 169 -15.12 2.06 3.24
CA LEU A 169 -16.02 1.83 4.38
C LEU A 169 -15.31 1.99 5.75
N GLU A 170 -13.99 1.71 5.84
CA GLU A 170 -13.19 2.03 7.04
C GLU A 170 -12.68 3.49 7.04
N GLN A 171 -12.64 4.13 5.87
CA GLN A 171 -12.25 5.53 5.67
C GLN A 171 -13.40 6.54 5.90
N ASP A 172 -14.54 6.07 6.39
CA ASP A 172 -15.69 6.93 6.73
C ASP A 172 -15.42 7.93 7.85
N ASN A 173 -14.26 7.84 8.50
CA ASN A 173 -13.86 8.78 9.53
C ASN A 173 -12.59 9.55 9.11
N LEU A 174 -12.74 10.83 8.79
CA LEU A 174 -11.60 11.71 8.67
C LEU A 174 -10.84 11.75 10.00
N ILE A 175 -9.50 11.73 9.93
CA ILE A 175 -8.67 11.88 11.13
C ILE A 175 -8.47 13.36 11.49
N LEU A 176 -7.99 13.58 12.70
CA LEU A 176 -7.58 14.92 13.14
C LEU A 176 -6.42 15.45 12.29
N PRO A 177 -6.45 16.75 11.91
CA PRO A 177 -5.43 17.34 11.03
C PRO A 177 -4.10 17.67 11.73
N LEU A 178 -3.99 17.53 13.05
CA LEU A 178 -2.76 17.76 13.83
C LEU A 178 -2.34 16.51 14.59
N ASN A 179 -1.04 16.19 14.51
CA ASN A 179 -0.42 15.07 15.24
C ASN A 179 0.18 15.51 16.58
N CYS A 180 -0.64 16.18 17.42
CA CYS A 180 -0.23 16.56 18.78
C CYS A 180 -1.46 16.87 19.63
N LYS A 181 -1.26 17.06 20.94
CA LYS A 181 -2.29 17.65 21.81
C LYS A 181 -2.56 19.09 21.39
N TYR A 182 -3.81 19.47 21.25
CA TYR A 182 -4.23 20.77 20.75
C TYR A 182 -5.36 21.36 21.59
N THR A 183 -5.67 22.63 21.29
CA THR A 183 -6.82 23.35 21.82
C THR A 183 -7.54 24.05 20.67
N ILE A 184 -8.87 23.99 20.63
CA ILE A 184 -9.66 24.77 19.68
C ILE A 184 -9.65 26.21 20.17
N THR A 185 -9.05 27.11 19.40
CA THR A 185 -8.96 28.54 19.73
C THR A 185 -10.08 29.36 19.11
N SER A 186 -10.69 28.83 18.02
CA SER A 186 -11.86 29.46 17.41
C SER A 186 -12.69 28.43 16.62
N SER A 187 -14.00 28.41 16.90
CA SER A 187 -14.96 27.53 16.23
C SER A 187 -15.40 28.08 14.87
N TYR A 188 -15.92 27.19 14.02
CA TYR A 188 -16.61 27.53 12.77
C TYR A 188 -17.88 28.39 13.04
N GLY A 189 -18.22 29.23 12.08
CA GLY A 189 -19.48 29.93 12.04
C GLY A 189 -19.39 31.44 12.38
N THR A 190 -20.52 32.07 12.60
CA THR A 190 -20.60 33.50 12.79
C THR A 190 -20.08 33.89 14.18
N ARG A 191 -19.04 34.72 14.21
CA ARG A 191 -18.44 35.24 15.44
C ARG A 191 -18.26 36.76 15.40
N LYS A 192 -18.27 37.36 16.57
CA LYS A 192 -17.90 38.78 16.74
C LYS A 192 -16.37 38.85 16.80
N HIS A 193 -15.76 39.58 15.86
CA HIS A 193 -14.30 39.74 15.84
C HIS A 193 -13.80 40.36 17.14
N PRO A 194 -12.86 39.73 17.85
CA PRO A 194 -12.50 40.15 19.21
C PRO A 194 -11.95 41.60 19.30
N THR A 195 -11.27 42.04 18.23
CA THR A 195 -10.63 43.36 18.18
C THR A 195 -11.54 44.44 17.59
N THR A 196 -12.27 44.15 16.53
CA THR A 196 -13.04 45.16 15.77
C THR A 196 -14.52 45.18 16.15
N GLY A 197 -15.03 44.15 16.84
CA GLY A 197 -16.44 43.99 17.16
C GLY A 197 -17.34 43.68 15.95
N VAL A 198 -16.78 43.60 14.76
CA VAL A 198 -17.52 43.31 13.53
C VAL A 198 -17.91 41.83 13.52
N VAL A 199 -19.16 41.54 13.18
CA VAL A 199 -19.62 40.15 12.98
C VAL A 199 -19.09 39.62 11.65
N LYS A 200 -18.31 38.55 11.70
CA LYS A 200 -17.78 37.86 10.52
C LYS A 200 -18.03 36.37 10.64
N LYS A 201 -18.22 35.71 9.48
CA LYS A 201 -18.21 34.26 9.39
C LYS A 201 -16.76 33.76 9.46
N HIS A 202 -16.50 32.82 10.34
CA HIS A 202 -15.27 32.03 10.38
C HIS A 202 -15.50 30.78 9.54
N THR A 203 -14.70 30.58 8.50
CA THR A 203 -14.92 29.54 7.47
C THR A 203 -14.35 28.17 7.85
N GLY A 204 -13.66 28.09 9.00
CA GLY A 204 -13.03 26.86 9.49
C GLY A 204 -13.00 26.79 11.01
N ILE A 205 -12.16 25.92 11.52
CA ILE A 205 -11.81 25.79 12.94
C ILE A 205 -10.34 26.18 13.08
N ASP A 206 -10.02 27.02 14.07
CA ASP A 206 -8.64 27.32 14.44
C ASP A 206 -8.20 26.40 15.58
N ILE A 207 -7.12 25.68 15.37
CA ILE A 207 -6.58 24.67 16.27
C ILE A 207 -5.12 25.04 16.59
N ALA A 208 -4.83 25.32 17.86
CA ALA A 208 -3.46 25.56 18.32
C ALA A 208 -2.91 24.32 19.02
N GLY A 209 -1.81 23.80 18.51
CA GLY A 209 -1.06 22.68 19.05
C GLY A 209 0.33 23.11 19.54
N THR A 210 1.30 22.22 19.42
CA THR A 210 2.71 22.59 19.55
C THR A 210 3.14 23.32 18.29
N HIS A 211 3.77 24.50 18.42
CA HIS A 211 4.28 25.26 17.28
C HIS A 211 5.17 24.39 16.37
N HIS A 212 4.90 24.39 15.08
CA HIS A 212 5.48 23.51 14.07
C HIS A 212 5.09 22.02 14.20
N ALA A 213 3.97 21.71 14.86
CA ALA A 213 3.41 20.36 14.85
C ALA A 213 3.16 19.87 13.42
N GLN A 214 3.23 18.57 13.23
CA GLN A 214 2.95 17.94 11.94
C GLN A 214 1.46 18.08 11.59
N VAL A 215 1.20 18.63 10.40
CA VAL A 215 -0.14 18.70 9.81
C VAL A 215 -0.34 17.49 8.89
N LEU A 216 -1.43 16.77 9.09
CA LEU A 216 -1.75 15.52 8.43
C LEU A 216 -2.87 15.68 7.42
N ALA A 217 -2.78 14.93 6.30
CA ALA A 217 -3.91 14.72 5.41
C ALA A 217 -5.03 13.98 6.16
N VAL A 218 -6.22 14.54 6.23
CA VAL A 218 -7.36 13.97 7.00
C VAL A 218 -7.96 12.73 6.37
N ALA A 219 -7.72 12.48 5.07
CA ALA A 219 -8.13 11.32 4.30
C ALA A 219 -7.19 11.15 3.09
N ASP A 220 -7.29 10.03 2.38
CA ASP A 220 -6.65 9.85 1.08
C ASP A 220 -7.14 10.90 0.09
N GLY A 221 -6.27 11.37 -0.80
CA GLY A 221 -6.68 12.39 -1.74
C GLY A 221 -5.59 12.87 -2.69
N GLU A 222 -5.96 13.90 -3.46
CA GLU A 222 -5.07 14.59 -4.37
C GLU A 222 -4.97 16.07 -3.99
N VAL A 223 -3.74 16.57 -3.86
CA VAL A 223 -3.46 17.98 -3.57
C VAL A 223 -3.86 18.82 -4.78
N THR A 224 -4.91 19.64 -4.64
CA THR A 224 -5.38 20.54 -5.69
C THR A 224 -4.67 21.88 -5.67
N PHE A 225 -4.19 22.29 -4.47
CA PHE A 225 -3.43 23.52 -4.29
C PHE A 225 -2.40 23.36 -3.17
N ALA A 226 -1.20 23.93 -3.35
CA ALA A 226 -0.21 24.14 -2.30
C ALA A 226 0.60 25.40 -2.62
N GLY A 227 0.52 26.42 -1.77
CA GLY A 227 1.14 27.73 -2.01
C GLY A 227 0.63 28.82 -1.09
N VAL A 228 0.85 30.09 -1.47
CA VAL A 228 0.44 31.25 -0.69
C VAL A 228 -0.90 31.79 -1.22
N GLN A 229 -1.88 31.99 -0.32
CA GLN A 229 -3.11 32.71 -0.61
C GLN A 229 -3.27 33.92 0.29
N ASN A 230 -3.84 35.02 -0.27
CA ASN A 230 -4.05 36.25 0.49
C ASN A 230 -4.97 36.00 1.70
N GLY A 231 -4.53 36.40 2.87
CA GLY A 231 -5.23 36.21 4.14
C GLY A 231 -4.96 34.86 4.79
N PHE A 232 -4.77 33.77 4.03
CA PHE A 232 -4.52 32.43 4.54
C PHE A 232 -3.03 32.08 4.69
N GLY A 233 -2.15 32.87 4.08
CA GLY A 233 -0.71 32.59 4.11
C GLY A 233 -0.37 31.34 3.32
N ASN A 234 0.62 30.57 3.80
CA ASN A 234 0.91 29.24 3.25
C ASN A 234 -0.27 28.31 3.49
N CYS A 235 -0.80 27.70 2.44
CA CYS A 235 -1.95 26.81 2.56
C CYS A 235 -1.92 25.65 1.56
N ILE A 236 -2.69 24.62 1.88
CA ILE A 236 -2.87 23.40 1.08
C ILE A 236 -4.37 23.14 0.95
N GLU A 237 -4.83 22.75 -0.24
CA GLU A 237 -6.16 22.19 -0.48
C GLU A 237 -6.01 20.77 -1.03
N ILE A 238 -6.76 19.81 -0.49
CA ILE A 238 -6.75 18.41 -0.91
C ILE A 238 -8.18 18.01 -1.26
N LYS A 239 -8.35 17.41 -2.44
CA LYS A 239 -9.58 16.78 -2.87
C LYS A 239 -9.63 15.35 -2.36
N HIS A 240 -10.73 14.97 -1.73
CA HIS A 240 -11.00 13.62 -1.22
C HIS A 240 -12.29 13.06 -1.84
N ILE A 241 -12.40 11.75 -1.83
CA ILE A 241 -13.67 11.04 -2.07
C ILE A 241 -13.96 10.27 -0.79
N VAL A 242 -14.99 10.68 -0.07
CA VAL A 242 -15.40 10.10 1.23
C VAL A 242 -16.86 9.70 1.11
N ASN A 243 -17.20 8.44 1.39
CA ASN A 243 -18.56 7.89 1.21
C ASN A 243 -19.16 8.13 -0.17
N GLY A 244 -18.32 8.13 -1.22
CA GLY A 244 -18.75 8.41 -2.59
C GLY A 244 -19.00 9.90 -2.90
N GLU A 245 -18.84 10.79 -1.92
CA GLU A 245 -18.96 12.23 -2.09
C GLU A 245 -17.60 12.90 -2.23
N THR A 246 -17.52 13.90 -3.10
CA THR A 246 -16.32 14.72 -3.21
C THR A 246 -16.35 15.82 -2.16
N ILE A 247 -15.32 15.84 -1.30
CA ILE A 247 -15.07 16.93 -0.34
C ILE A 247 -13.65 17.46 -0.50
N TYR A 248 -13.38 18.61 0.07
CA TYR A 248 -12.05 19.21 0.08
C TYR A 248 -11.69 19.58 1.52
N SER A 249 -10.46 19.23 1.93
CA SER A 249 -9.87 19.77 3.16
C SER A 249 -8.94 20.94 2.80
N PHE A 250 -8.95 21.97 3.63
CA PHE A 250 -8.12 23.15 3.47
C PHE A 250 -7.37 23.45 4.75
N TYR A 251 -6.06 23.65 4.62
CA TYR A 251 -5.12 23.86 5.72
C TYR A 251 -4.39 25.17 5.50
N ALA A 252 -4.48 26.10 6.43
CA ALA A 252 -3.89 27.42 6.29
C ALA A 252 -3.00 27.82 7.47
N HIS A 253 -2.28 28.93 7.32
CA HIS A 253 -1.28 29.46 8.25
C HIS A 253 -0.10 28.49 8.48
N LEU A 254 0.29 27.73 7.44
CA LEU A 254 1.38 26.76 7.56
C LEU A 254 2.75 27.44 7.58
N SER A 255 3.65 26.97 8.44
CA SER A 255 5.07 27.39 8.41
C SER A 255 5.86 26.74 7.29
N LYS A 256 5.43 25.51 6.89
CA LYS A 256 6.10 24.71 5.84
C LYS A 256 5.09 23.90 5.04
N LEU A 257 5.30 23.82 3.72
CA LEU A 257 4.60 22.93 2.81
C LEU A 257 5.52 21.75 2.46
N ASN A 258 5.04 20.51 2.65
CA ASN A 258 5.78 19.28 2.32
C ASN A 258 5.28 18.64 1.01
N VAL A 259 4.20 19.18 0.44
CA VAL A 259 3.56 18.68 -0.78
C VAL A 259 3.36 19.80 -1.79
N LYS A 260 3.04 19.43 -3.03
CA LYS A 260 2.70 20.34 -4.14
C LYS A 260 1.45 19.86 -4.86
N ALA A 261 0.78 20.76 -5.59
CA ALA A 261 -0.36 20.40 -6.43
C ALA A 261 -0.05 19.21 -7.36
N GLY A 262 -1.00 18.29 -7.49
CA GLY A 262 -0.90 17.04 -8.21
C GLY A 262 -0.31 15.87 -7.41
N ASN A 263 0.19 16.07 -6.17
CA ASN A 263 0.61 14.94 -5.35
C ASN A 263 -0.61 14.16 -4.86
N LYS A 264 -0.53 12.82 -4.91
CA LYS A 264 -1.43 11.94 -4.17
C LYS A 264 -0.91 11.73 -2.77
N VAL A 265 -1.80 11.73 -1.80
CA VAL A 265 -1.48 11.54 -0.38
C VAL A 265 -2.43 10.52 0.22
N SER A 266 -1.93 9.71 1.14
CA SER A 266 -2.75 8.83 1.97
C SER A 266 -3.12 9.54 3.27
N GLN A 267 -4.21 9.12 3.91
CA GLN A 267 -4.59 9.57 5.25
C GLN A 267 -3.39 9.48 6.21
N GLY A 268 -3.19 10.50 7.04
CA GLY A 268 -2.06 10.57 7.96
C GLY A 268 -0.72 11.00 7.34
N THR A 269 -0.64 11.20 6.01
CA THR A 269 0.58 11.76 5.39
C THR A 269 0.86 13.15 5.96
N VAL A 270 2.12 13.40 6.36
CA VAL A 270 2.58 14.72 6.84
C VAL A 270 2.70 15.67 5.65
N ILE A 271 1.71 16.56 5.48
CA ILE A 271 1.60 17.47 4.34
C ILE A 271 2.28 18.83 4.60
N GLY A 272 2.52 19.19 5.86
CA GLY A 272 3.12 20.46 6.24
C GLY A 272 3.39 20.53 7.72
N LEU A 273 3.74 21.73 8.18
CA LEU A 273 3.91 22.05 9.59
C LEU A 273 2.98 23.21 9.96
N GLU A 274 2.35 23.15 11.14
CA GLU A 274 1.56 24.22 11.73
C GLU A 274 2.43 25.49 11.84
N GLY A 275 1.80 26.64 11.75
CA GLY A 275 2.49 27.91 11.80
C GLY A 275 1.53 29.06 12.13
N GLY A 276 1.69 30.20 11.45
CA GLY A 276 0.84 31.38 11.65
C GLY A 276 1.39 32.36 12.68
N ASP A 277 2.56 32.10 13.24
CA ASP A 277 3.23 33.11 14.07
C ASP A 277 3.77 34.26 13.20
N PRO A 278 3.25 35.49 13.31
CA PRO A 278 3.65 36.59 12.45
C PRO A 278 5.10 37.05 12.67
N GLU A 279 5.73 36.67 13.78
CA GLU A 279 7.11 37.06 14.10
C GLU A 279 8.14 36.06 13.58
N SER A 280 7.78 34.78 13.47
CA SER A 280 8.76 33.73 13.20
C SER A 280 8.45 32.89 11.94
N ASP A 281 7.20 32.86 11.47
CA ASP A 281 6.83 31.98 10.35
C ASP A 281 6.81 32.70 8.99
N PRO A 282 7.24 32.02 7.89
CA PRO A 282 7.13 32.58 6.56
C PRO A 282 5.68 32.58 6.07
N ASN A 283 5.22 33.71 5.52
CA ASN A 283 3.87 33.88 4.98
C ASN A 283 2.75 33.42 5.93
N PRO A 284 2.68 33.96 7.16
CA PRO A 284 1.70 33.52 8.16
C PRO A 284 0.26 33.87 7.81
N GLY A 285 0.03 34.75 6.84
CA GLY A 285 -1.30 35.27 6.50
C GLY A 285 -1.81 36.26 7.55
N ASN A 286 -3.14 36.34 7.69
CA ASN A 286 -3.80 37.21 8.69
C ASN A 286 -3.95 36.49 10.03
N SER A 287 -2.85 36.01 10.59
CA SER A 287 -2.80 35.35 11.89
C SER A 287 -2.24 36.27 12.98
N THR A 288 -2.66 36.08 14.22
CA THR A 288 -2.19 36.79 15.40
C THR A 288 -1.30 35.96 16.33
N GLY A 289 -1.08 34.71 16.00
CA GLY A 289 -0.26 33.74 16.73
C GLY A 289 -0.35 32.37 16.08
N HIS A 290 0.51 31.45 16.47
CA HIS A 290 0.55 30.14 15.83
C HIS A 290 -0.75 29.33 16.03
N HIS A 291 -1.29 28.80 14.96
CA HIS A 291 -2.43 27.89 14.89
C HIS A 291 -2.57 27.33 13.47
N LEU A 292 -3.24 26.19 13.34
CA LEU A 292 -3.75 25.69 12.08
C LEU A 292 -5.19 26.20 11.89
N HIS A 293 -5.46 26.92 10.80
CA HIS A 293 -6.83 27.15 10.33
C HIS A 293 -7.22 26.00 9.40
N PHE A 294 -8.27 25.26 9.78
CA PHE A 294 -8.72 24.07 9.06
C PHE A 294 -10.17 24.21 8.59
N GLU A 295 -10.40 23.93 7.29
CA GLU A 295 -11.74 23.93 6.70
C GLU A 295 -12.06 22.57 6.05
N ILE A 296 -13.34 22.21 6.04
CA ILE A 296 -13.93 21.26 5.09
C ILE A 296 -14.78 22.05 4.10
N ARG A 297 -14.72 21.69 2.82
CA ARG A 297 -15.45 22.33 1.73
C ARG A 297 -16.16 21.28 0.89
N ASN A 298 -17.36 21.62 0.39
CA ASN A 298 -18.11 20.75 -0.54
C ASN A 298 -17.78 21.00 -2.02
N ALA A 299 -16.96 22.01 -2.33
CA ALA A 299 -16.36 22.26 -3.62
C ALA A 299 -15.02 23.00 -3.44
N SER A 300 -14.14 22.96 -4.45
CA SER A 300 -12.86 23.67 -4.41
C SER A 300 -13.07 25.19 -4.31
N GLY A 301 -12.18 25.85 -3.55
CA GLY A 301 -12.11 27.28 -3.46
C GLY A 301 -12.91 27.90 -2.31
N TYR A 302 -12.66 29.19 -2.09
CA TYR A 302 -13.22 29.98 -1.00
C TYR A 302 -14.75 30.12 -1.10
N GLY A 303 -15.44 30.07 0.05
CA GLY A 303 -16.89 30.25 0.16
C GLY A 303 -17.71 28.96 0.04
N ASN A 304 -17.06 27.83 -0.15
CA ASN A 304 -17.68 26.50 -0.21
C ASN A 304 -17.54 25.73 1.12
N ASP A 305 -17.22 26.45 2.19
CA ASP A 305 -16.96 25.91 3.52
C ASP A 305 -18.23 25.36 4.18
N VAL A 306 -18.06 24.25 4.87
CA VAL A 306 -19.06 23.61 5.75
C VAL A 306 -18.46 23.38 7.13
N ASP A 307 -19.31 23.17 8.16
CA ASP A 307 -18.82 22.96 9.51
C ASP A 307 -17.98 21.68 9.62
N PRO A 308 -16.66 21.79 9.94
CA PRO A 308 -15.78 20.65 10.05
C PRO A 308 -16.20 19.65 11.13
N THR A 309 -16.95 20.08 12.15
CA THR A 309 -17.42 19.19 13.23
C THR A 309 -18.46 18.17 12.76
N ASN A 310 -19.05 18.36 11.57
CA ASN A 310 -19.92 17.37 10.95
C ASN A 310 -19.13 16.17 10.38
N TYR A 311 -17.83 16.31 10.22
CA TYR A 311 -16.94 15.31 9.59
C TYR A 311 -15.89 14.76 10.56
N ILE A 312 -15.40 15.56 11.50
CA ILE A 312 -14.32 15.20 12.43
C ILE A 312 -14.75 15.56 13.86
N LYS A 313 -14.48 14.66 14.80
CA LYS A 313 -14.61 14.95 16.24
C LYS A 313 -13.28 15.54 16.73
N PHE A 314 -13.30 16.82 17.05
CA PHE A 314 -12.16 17.57 17.59
C PHE A 314 -12.04 17.42 19.10
#